data_4a41a86ecec44cb67e92d777a214ca22
#
_entry.id   4a41a86ecec44cb67e92d777a214ca22
#
_cell.length_a   1.000
_cell.length_b   1.000
_cell.length_c   1.000
_cell.angle_alpha   90.00
_cell.angle_beta   90.00
_cell.angle_gamma   90.00
#
_symmetry.space_group_name_H-M   'P 1'
#
loop_
_entity.id
_entity.type
_entity.pdbx_description
1 polymer ?
#
loop_
_entity_poly.entity_id
_entity_poly.type
_entity_poly.pdbx_seq_one_letter_code
_entity_poly.pdbx_strand_id
1 'polypeptide(L)'
;MDEPIVVGVDGSAPSLRAVDWGAEEAALRGAPLRLVYASLWERYEGELIAQELNRPVEEVMARDVVGTAEARARSRRPGVEVTTDVLAGEPEYALVRESGTARAVVLGSRGRSGVTEALLGSVSLTVAGHAHCPVFVLRDGPEDEWGGSPRIVLAVGDKPQDAAAVRFAAEEAELRGLPLEAVRAWRRPSGPFTGHDAGEGDPEEAAREVVAEALRDVPDGVATLVRTPEGHTRDALVEAARGATLLVVGAHPRHGGFGLQLGRVAHGVLHRAPCPVAVVPEPA
;
A
#
# COMPACT_ATOMS: atom_id res chain seq x y z
N MET A 1 23.74 2.18 -4.12
CA MET A 1 22.69 1.90 -5.12
C MET A 1 21.40 2.45 -4.53
N ASP A 2 20.66 3.22 -5.29
CA ASP A 2 19.40 3.76 -4.80
C ASP A 2 18.38 2.62 -4.67
N GLU A 3 17.62 2.63 -3.57
CA GLU A 3 16.60 1.61 -3.30
C GLU A 3 15.50 1.70 -4.38
N PRO A 4 15.16 0.60 -5.10
CA PRO A 4 14.20 0.63 -6.18
C PRO A 4 12.75 0.72 -5.67
N ILE A 5 11.85 1.18 -6.53
CA ILE A 5 10.43 0.86 -6.44
C ILE A 5 10.23 -0.53 -7.05
N VAL A 6 9.77 -1.48 -6.24
CA VAL A 6 9.51 -2.86 -6.69
C VAL A 6 8.04 -3.02 -7.04
N VAL A 7 7.74 -3.59 -8.21
CA VAL A 7 6.37 -3.89 -8.63
C VAL A 7 6.21 -5.39 -8.83
N GLY A 8 5.27 -6.00 -8.11
CA GLY A 8 4.87 -7.38 -8.34
C GLY A 8 3.95 -7.48 -9.56
N VAL A 9 4.36 -8.28 -10.56
CA VAL A 9 3.61 -8.46 -11.80
C VAL A 9 3.21 -9.92 -12.01
N ASP A 10 2.00 -10.14 -12.50
CA ASP A 10 1.48 -11.46 -12.88
C ASP A 10 0.77 -11.47 -14.25
N GLY A 11 0.79 -10.33 -14.96
CA GLY A 11 0.15 -10.14 -16.25
C GLY A 11 -1.35 -9.83 -16.18
N SER A 12 -1.94 -9.75 -14.99
CA SER A 12 -3.33 -9.32 -14.80
C SER A 12 -3.48 -7.80 -15.01
N ALA A 13 -4.71 -7.34 -15.33
CA ALA A 13 -4.99 -5.93 -15.47
C ALA A 13 -4.68 -5.13 -14.16
N PRO A 14 -4.98 -5.63 -12.93
CA PRO A 14 -4.54 -4.99 -11.70
C PRO A 14 -3.02 -4.84 -11.57
N SER A 15 -2.24 -5.86 -11.95
CA SER A 15 -0.78 -5.78 -11.90
C SER A 15 -0.21 -4.79 -12.93
N LEU A 16 -0.83 -4.66 -14.09
CA LEU A 16 -0.43 -3.67 -15.09
C LEU A 16 -0.73 -2.24 -14.63
N ARG A 17 -1.82 -2.01 -13.89
CA ARG A 17 -2.03 -0.71 -13.22
C ARG A 17 -1.00 -0.44 -12.13
N ALA A 18 -0.57 -1.48 -11.40
CA ALA A 18 0.53 -1.36 -10.46
C ALA A 18 1.84 -0.94 -11.16
N VAL A 19 2.08 -1.40 -12.38
CA VAL A 19 3.22 -0.93 -13.20
C VAL A 19 3.11 0.56 -13.53
N ASP A 20 1.93 1.05 -13.91
CA ASP A 20 1.73 2.49 -14.18
C ASP A 20 2.03 3.32 -12.95
N TRP A 21 1.45 2.95 -11.80
CA TRP A 21 1.71 3.63 -10.53
C TRP A 21 3.18 3.57 -10.12
N GLY A 22 3.79 2.37 -10.19
CA GLY A 22 5.21 2.18 -9.84
C GLY A 22 6.15 3.02 -10.71
N ALA A 23 5.85 3.17 -11.99
CA ALA A 23 6.62 4.02 -12.89
C ALA A 23 6.48 5.52 -12.52
N GLU A 24 5.26 5.97 -12.16
CA GLU A 24 5.05 7.32 -11.66
C GLU A 24 5.79 7.55 -10.34
N GLU A 25 5.69 6.61 -9.41
CA GLU A 25 6.35 6.68 -8.11
C GLU A 25 7.87 6.72 -8.23
N ALA A 26 8.44 5.87 -9.11
CA ALA A 26 9.86 5.86 -9.42
C ALA A 26 10.32 7.20 -10.00
N ALA A 27 9.54 7.78 -10.91
CA ALA A 27 9.83 9.09 -11.50
C ALA A 27 9.78 10.22 -10.47
N LEU A 28 8.77 10.24 -9.59
CA LEU A 28 8.61 11.26 -8.54
C LEU A 28 9.78 11.23 -7.54
N ARG A 29 10.28 10.02 -7.22
CA ARG A 29 11.36 9.81 -6.25
C ARG A 29 12.77 9.80 -6.88
N GLY A 30 12.88 9.87 -8.20
CA GLY A 30 14.17 9.70 -8.89
C GLY A 30 14.79 8.33 -8.65
N ALA A 31 13.99 7.30 -8.41
CA ALA A 31 14.42 5.94 -8.09
C ALA A 31 14.32 5.01 -9.31
N PRO A 32 15.10 3.91 -9.37
CA PRO A 32 14.90 2.88 -10.37
C PRO A 32 13.61 2.08 -10.11
N LEU A 33 13.04 1.51 -11.17
CA LEU A 33 11.89 0.63 -11.14
C LEU A 33 12.34 -0.81 -11.35
N ARG A 34 11.90 -1.71 -10.46
CA ARG A 34 12.18 -3.14 -10.59
C ARG A 34 10.88 -3.93 -10.69
N LEU A 35 10.66 -4.59 -11.83
CA LEU A 35 9.48 -5.41 -12.09
C LEU A 35 9.79 -6.87 -11.77
N VAL A 36 9.02 -7.45 -10.88
CA VAL A 36 9.26 -8.80 -10.34
C VAL A 36 8.08 -9.70 -10.64
N TYR A 37 8.32 -10.76 -11.39
CA TYR A 37 7.43 -11.91 -11.51
C TYR A 37 7.96 -13.03 -10.63
N ALA A 38 7.11 -13.64 -9.80
CA ALA A 38 7.50 -14.76 -8.96
C ALA A 38 6.56 -15.96 -9.19
N SER A 39 7.13 -17.15 -9.30
CA SER A 39 6.39 -18.37 -9.56
C SER A 39 7.06 -19.59 -8.94
N LEU A 40 6.24 -20.57 -8.56
CA LEU A 40 6.69 -21.86 -8.03
C LEU A 40 7.14 -22.86 -9.09
N TRP A 41 7.07 -22.56 -10.38
CA TRP A 41 7.28 -23.53 -11.46
C TRP A 41 8.62 -24.28 -11.35
N GLU A 42 9.71 -23.61 -10.96
CA GLU A 42 11.03 -24.24 -10.77
C GLU A 42 11.04 -25.31 -9.67
N ARG A 43 10.10 -25.29 -8.74
CA ARG A 43 9.99 -26.26 -7.65
C ARG A 43 9.35 -27.58 -8.08
N TYR A 44 8.52 -27.54 -9.13
CA TYR A 44 7.78 -28.70 -9.62
C TYR A 44 8.44 -29.39 -10.81
N GLU A 45 9.30 -28.68 -11.52
CA GLU A 45 10.11 -29.25 -12.61
C GLU A 45 11.48 -29.70 -12.08
N GLY A 46 11.46 -30.66 -11.14
CA GLY A 46 12.69 -31.36 -10.73
C GLY A 46 13.41 -31.91 -11.94
N GLU A 47 14.69 -31.65 -12.02
CA GLU A 47 15.82 -32.02 -12.88
C GLU A 47 15.64 -33.06 -14.00
N LEU A 48 14.53 -33.78 -14.08
CA LEU A 48 14.33 -34.92 -14.98
C LEU A 48 13.51 -34.62 -16.26
N ILE A 49 12.76 -33.49 -16.34
CA ILE A 49 11.93 -33.16 -17.49
C ILE A 49 12.51 -32.00 -18.33
N ALA A 50 13.35 -31.19 -17.76
CA ALA A 50 13.93 -30.01 -18.41
C ALA A 50 14.92 -30.33 -19.56
N GLN A 51 15.35 -31.57 -19.71
CA GLN A 51 16.32 -31.96 -20.76
C GLN A 51 15.68 -32.32 -22.11
N GLU A 52 14.39 -32.61 -22.19
CA GLU A 52 13.77 -33.09 -23.45
C GLU A 52 12.77 -32.12 -24.12
N LEU A 53 12.34 -31.05 -23.47
CA LEU A 53 11.43 -30.06 -24.05
C LEU A 53 12.07 -28.67 -24.08
N ASN A 54 12.21 -28.17 -25.26
CA ASN A 54 12.70 -26.86 -25.67
C ASN A 54 11.98 -25.72 -24.90
N ARG A 55 12.49 -25.29 -23.74
CA ARG A 55 12.00 -24.27 -22.78
C ARG A 55 10.59 -24.55 -22.22
N PRO A 56 10.45 -24.62 -20.88
CA PRO A 56 9.13 -24.76 -20.25
C PRO A 56 8.20 -23.63 -20.66
N VAL A 57 6.95 -23.95 -20.92
CA VAL A 57 5.92 -22.97 -21.32
C VAL A 57 5.80 -21.84 -20.29
N GLU A 58 6.00 -22.17 -19.02
CA GLU A 58 5.97 -21.24 -17.90
C GLU A 58 7.10 -20.20 -17.95
N GLU A 59 8.31 -20.58 -18.38
CA GLU A 59 9.43 -19.63 -18.55
C GLU A 59 9.14 -18.63 -19.67
N VAL A 60 8.56 -19.08 -20.77
CA VAL A 60 8.12 -18.20 -21.86
C VAL A 60 7.03 -17.25 -21.39
N MET A 61 6.02 -17.77 -20.67
CA MET A 61 4.96 -16.95 -20.12
C MET A 61 5.49 -15.93 -19.09
N ALA A 62 6.43 -16.31 -18.23
CA ALA A 62 7.04 -15.39 -17.26
C ALA A 62 7.77 -14.25 -17.98
N ARG A 63 8.54 -14.56 -19.03
CA ARG A 63 9.24 -13.54 -19.82
C ARG A 63 8.28 -12.62 -20.58
N ASP A 64 7.19 -13.15 -21.11
CA ASP A 64 6.16 -12.36 -21.79
C ASP A 64 5.47 -11.39 -20.80
N VAL A 65 5.20 -11.84 -19.56
CA VAL A 65 4.61 -11.01 -18.52
C VAL A 65 5.54 -9.86 -18.16
N VAL A 66 6.83 -10.13 -17.85
CA VAL A 66 7.77 -9.07 -17.47
C VAL A 66 8.10 -8.18 -18.66
N GLY A 67 8.20 -8.71 -19.89
CA GLY A 67 8.41 -7.91 -21.10
C GLY A 67 7.26 -6.96 -21.40
N THR A 68 6.02 -7.42 -21.22
CA THR A 68 4.82 -6.56 -21.35
C THR A 68 4.81 -5.45 -20.29
N ALA A 69 5.12 -5.80 -19.05
CA ALA A 69 5.21 -4.85 -17.95
C ALA A 69 6.31 -3.80 -18.17
N GLU A 70 7.48 -4.24 -18.66
CA GLU A 70 8.61 -3.35 -18.98
C GLU A 70 8.27 -2.37 -20.10
N ALA A 71 7.67 -2.85 -21.19
CA ALA A 71 7.24 -2.00 -22.30
C ALA A 71 6.23 -0.94 -21.84
N ARG A 72 5.31 -1.32 -20.94
CA ARG A 72 4.32 -0.42 -20.35
C ARG A 72 4.97 0.64 -19.47
N ALA A 73 5.88 0.25 -18.56
CA ALA A 73 6.60 1.17 -17.69
C ALA A 73 7.40 2.20 -18.49
N ARG A 74 8.16 1.75 -19.50
CA ARG A 74 8.94 2.61 -20.38
C ARG A 74 8.06 3.56 -21.22
N SER A 75 6.90 3.11 -21.65
CA SER A 75 5.92 3.97 -22.32
C SER A 75 5.35 5.02 -21.39
N ARG A 76 5.10 4.66 -20.13
CA ARG A 76 4.52 5.57 -19.12
C ARG A 76 5.54 6.63 -18.67
N ARG A 77 6.79 6.21 -18.38
CA ARG A 77 7.89 7.09 -17.92
C ARG A 77 9.22 6.73 -18.60
N PRO A 78 9.49 7.26 -19.80
CA PRO A 78 10.69 6.89 -20.58
C PRO A 78 12.03 7.18 -19.89
N GLY A 79 12.04 8.11 -18.91
CA GLY A 79 13.27 8.50 -18.18
C GLY A 79 13.57 7.63 -16.97
N VAL A 80 12.70 6.69 -16.59
CA VAL A 80 12.91 5.80 -15.45
C VAL A 80 13.78 4.60 -15.88
N GLU A 81 14.81 4.29 -15.10
CA GLU A 81 15.57 3.05 -15.27
C GLU A 81 14.71 1.86 -14.85
N VAL A 82 14.45 0.93 -15.78
CA VAL A 82 13.60 -0.24 -15.57
C VAL A 82 14.41 -1.51 -15.66
N THR A 83 14.33 -2.34 -14.61
CA THR A 83 14.87 -3.70 -14.56
C THR A 83 13.76 -4.72 -14.37
N THR A 84 14.00 -5.97 -14.81
CA THR A 84 13.03 -7.05 -14.73
C THR A 84 13.66 -8.30 -14.16
N ASP A 85 12.96 -9.00 -13.29
CA ASP A 85 13.37 -10.26 -12.70
C ASP A 85 12.27 -11.29 -12.67
N VAL A 86 12.64 -12.54 -12.89
CA VAL A 86 11.80 -13.72 -12.68
C VAL A 86 12.38 -14.49 -11.50
N LEU A 87 11.63 -14.55 -10.40
CA LEU A 87 12.07 -15.17 -9.15
C LEU A 87 11.38 -16.53 -8.95
N ALA A 88 12.18 -17.53 -8.58
CA ALA A 88 11.67 -18.81 -8.13
C ALA A 88 11.11 -18.71 -6.72
N GLY A 89 9.87 -19.13 -6.51
CA GLY A 89 9.24 -19.20 -5.19
C GLY A 89 7.80 -18.67 -5.17
N GLU A 90 7.19 -18.80 -4.00
CA GLU A 90 5.85 -18.25 -3.78
C GLU A 90 5.90 -16.71 -3.84
N PRO A 91 5.02 -16.07 -4.62
CA PRO A 91 5.04 -14.63 -4.86
C PRO A 91 5.07 -13.79 -3.59
N GLU A 92 4.31 -14.17 -2.56
CA GLU A 92 4.24 -13.47 -1.29
C GLU A 92 5.58 -13.42 -0.56
N TYR A 93 6.29 -14.56 -0.49
CA TYR A 93 7.59 -14.62 0.19
C TYR A 93 8.70 -13.94 -0.62
N ALA A 94 8.64 -14.08 -1.95
CA ALA A 94 9.59 -13.40 -2.83
C ALA A 94 9.48 -11.88 -2.68
N LEU A 95 8.27 -11.33 -2.72
CA LEU A 95 8.04 -9.88 -2.60
C LEU A 95 8.31 -9.34 -1.20
N VAL A 96 8.01 -10.11 -0.13
CA VAL A 96 8.42 -9.73 1.23
C VAL A 96 9.94 -9.66 1.35
N ARG A 97 10.68 -10.60 0.75
CA ARG A 97 12.15 -10.54 0.73
C ARG A 97 12.66 -9.32 -0.04
N GLU A 98 12.10 -9.04 -1.22
CA GLU A 98 12.47 -7.87 -2.03
C GLU A 98 12.20 -6.55 -1.29
N SER A 99 11.17 -6.49 -0.44
CA SER A 99 10.86 -5.29 0.36
C SER A 99 11.97 -4.89 1.34
N GLY A 100 12.88 -5.80 1.68
CA GLY A 100 14.02 -5.52 2.57
C GLY A 100 15.07 -4.59 1.97
N THR A 101 15.07 -4.41 0.64
CA THR A 101 16.01 -3.54 -0.09
C THR A 101 15.30 -2.59 -1.05
N ALA A 102 13.99 -2.47 -0.94
CA ALA A 102 13.16 -1.61 -1.75
C ALA A 102 12.73 -0.36 -0.98
N ARG A 103 12.61 0.76 -1.67
CA ARG A 103 12.01 1.98 -1.13
C ARG A 103 10.51 1.83 -0.91
N ALA A 104 9.83 1.11 -1.81
CA ALA A 104 8.43 0.71 -1.69
C ALA A 104 8.13 -0.50 -2.58
N VAL A 105 7.06 -1.22 -2.24
CA VAL A 105 6.48 -2.29 -3.08
C VAL A 105 5.12 -1.84 -3.59
N VAL A 106 4.83 -2.09 -4.87
CA VAL A 106 3.55 -1.74 -5.51
C VAL A 106 2.88 -3.01 -6.03
N LEU A 107 1.63 -3.23 -5.68
CA LEU A 107 0.86 -4.41 -6.04
C LEU A 107 -0.54 -4.05 -6.51
N GLY A 108 -1.08 -4.82 -7.43
CA GLY A 108 -2.51 -4.82 -7.69
C GLY A 108 -3.30 -5.40 -6.52
N SER A 109 -4.54 -5.00 -6.34
CA SER A 109 -5.39 -5.56 -5.27
C SER A 109 -5.70 -7.05 -5.47
N ARG A 110 -5.60 -7.54 -6.71
CA ARG A 110 -5.90 -8.92 -7.11
C ARG A 110 -4.93 -9.41 -8.17
N GLY A 111 -4.84 -10.74 -8.33
CA GLY A 111 -4.08 -11.40 -9.38
C GLY A 111 -4.98 -12.11 -10.39
N ARG A 112 -4.40 -13.06 -11.13
CA ARG A 112 -5.03 -13.85 -12.23
C ARG A 112 -6.20 -14.73 -11.78
N SER A 113 -6.38 -15.00 -10.51
CA SER A 113 -7.34 -15.99 -9.99
C SER A 113 -8.82 -15.59 -10.06
N GLY A 114 -9.16 -14.40 -10.59
CA GLY A 114 -10.53 -14.03 -10.94
C GLY A 114 -11.57 -14.06 -9.81
N VAL A 115 -11.16 -14.00 -8.56
CA VAL A 115 -12.08 -13.98 -7.40
C VAL A 115 -12.89 -12.69 -7.42
N THR A 116 -14.16 -12.78 -7.01
CA THR A 116 -15.18 -11.72 -7.05
C THR A 116 -14.67 -10.34 -6.61
N GLU A 117 -15.21 -9.28 -7.20
CA GLU A 117 -14.79 -7.86 -7.11
C GLU A 117 -14.51 -7.30 -5.70
N ALA A 118 -14.97 -7.97 -4.66
CA ALA A 118 -14.86 -7.49 -3.26
C ALA A 118 -13.65 -8.01 -2.48
N LEU A 119 -12.86 -8.97 -3.00
CA LEU A 119 -11.81 -9.64 -2.21
C LEU A 119 -10.40 -9.16 -2.60
N LEU A 120 -9.60 -8.87 -1.60
CA LEU A 120 -8.16 -8.62 -1.72
C LEU A 120 -7.42 -9.95 -1.96
N GLY A 121 -6.43 -9.97 -2.86
CA GLY A 121 -5.60 -11.15 -3.12
C GLY A 121 -4.70 -11.52 -1.93
N SER A 122 -4.41 -12.82 -1.78
CA SER A 122 -3.54 -13.34 -0.70
C SER A 122 -2.14 -12.72 -0.74
N VAL A 123 -1.57 -12.58 -1.94
CA VAL A 123 -0.23 -11.96 -2.13
C VAL A 123 -0.22 -10.55 -1.59
N SER A 124 -1.17 -9.70 -2.02
CA SER A 124 -1.22 -8.30 -1.60
C SER A 124 -1.46 -8.15 -0.11
N LEU A 125 -2.31 -9.01 0.47
CA LEU A 125 -2.58 -9.01 1.91
C LEU A 125 -1.34 -9.46 2.72
N THR A 126 -0.67 -10.53 2.28
CA THR A 126 0.53 -11.06 2.95
C THR A 126 1.68 -10.06 2.88
N VAL A 127 1.94 -9.49 1.69
CA VAL A 127 3.01 -8.51 1.51
C VAL A 127 2.73 -7.25 2.33
N ALA A 128 1.50 -6.70 2.28
CA ALA A 128 1.13 -5.53 3.10
C ALA A 128 1.29 -5.78 4.61
N GLY A 129 1.17 -7.04 5.06
CA GLY A 129 1.31 -7.40 6.47
C GLY A 129 2.72 -7.75 6.93
N HIS A 130 3.68 -7.96 6.02
CA HIS A 130 5.01 -8.48 6.36
C HIS A 130 6.17 -7.75 5.68
N ALA A 131 5.91 -6.81 4.79
CA ALA A 131 6.94 -6.03 4.12
C ALA A 131 7.73 -5.16 5.10
N HIS A 132 8.98 -4.87 4.73
CA HIS A 132 9.91 -4.03 5.48
C HIS A 132 9.91 -2.56 5.00
N CYS A 133 9.21 -2.26 3.92
CA CYS A 133 9.03 -0.92 3.35
C CYS A 133 7.53 -0.65 3.08
N PRO A 134 7.15 0.59 2.75
CA PRO A 134 5.77 0.91 2.37
C PRO A 134 5.25 0.05 1.23
N VAL A 135 3.99 -0.40 1.32
CA VAL A 135 3.33 -1.21 0.30
C VAL A 135 2.11 -0.48 -0.23
N PHE A 136 2.14 -0.14 -1.51
CA PHE A 136 0.97 0.36 -2.23
C PHE A 136 0.14 -0.81 -2.75
N VAL A 137 -1.14 -0.80 -2.44
CA VAL A 137 -2.12 -1.75 -2.96
C VAL A 137 -3.13 -0.99 -3.80
N LEU A 138 -3.09 -1.23 -5.11
CA LEU A 138 -3.93 -0.52 -6.06
C LEU A 138 -5.29 -1.20 -6.21
N ARG A 139 -6.35 -0.41 -6.05
CA ARG A 139 -7.72 -0.89 -6.22
C ARG A 139 -8.09 -1.00 -7.70
N ASP A 140 -9.12 -1.81 -7.97
CA ASP A 140 -9.73 -1.88 -9.29
C ASP A 140 -10.64 -0.66 -9.52
N GLY A 141 -10.64 -0.18 -10.72
CA GLY A 141 -11.36 0.99 -11.18
C GLY A 141 -10.45 1.90 -12.01
N PRO A 142 -10.97 2.59 -13.00
CA PRO A 142 -10.22 3.59 -13.73
C PRO A 142 -9.85 4.76 -12.79
N GLU A 143 -8.70 5.37 -13.03
CA GLU A 143 -8.23 6.55 -12.27
C GLU A 143 -9.27 7.68 -12.27
N ASP A 144 -10.06 7.78 -13.35
CA ASP A 144 -11.13 8.77 -13.51
C ASP A 144 -12.34 8.54 -12.58
N GLU A 145 -12.54 7.32 -12.06
CA GLU A 145 -13.60 7.02 -11.07
C GLU A 145 -13.20 7.43 -9.65
N TRP A 146 -11.94 7.71 -9.38
CA TRP A 146 -11.47 8.28 -8.11
C TRP A 146 -11.79 9.78 -8.00
N GLY A 147 -12.71 10.26 -8.88
CA GLY A 147 -13.12 11.65 -9.04
C GLY A 147 -13.52 12.32 -7.74
N GLY A 148 -12.81 13.38 -7.39
CA GLY A 148 -12.98 14.21 -6.20
C GLY A 148 -11.87 15.24 -6.14
N SER A 149 -11.65 15.86 -4.98
CA SER A 149 -10.50 16.75 -4.78
C SER A 149 -9.25 15.91 -4.53
N PRO A 150 -8.26 15.87 -5.42
CA PRO A 150 -7.02 15.12 -5.23
C PRO A 150 -6.36 15.52 -3.91
N ARG A 151 -6.04 14.53 -3.08
CA ARG A 151 -5.38 14.73 -1.80
C ARG A 151 -4.79 13.42 -1.29
N ILE A 152 -3.86 13.52 -0.35
CA ILE A 152 -3.37 12.38 0.43
C ILE A 152 -4.17 12.33 1.73
N VAL A 153 -4.74 11.17 2.05
CA VAL A 153 -5.46 10.94 3.31
C VAL A 153 -4.57 10.14 4.24
N LEU A 154 -4.35 10.63 5.46
CA LEU A 154 -3.59 9.97 6.51
C LEU A 154 -4.54 9.49 7.61
N ALA A 155 -4.50 8.20 7.92
CA ALA A 155 -5.15 7.66 9.11
C ALA A 155 -4.29 7.93 10.35
N VAL A 156 -4.81 8.72 11.30
CA VAL A 156 -4.11 9.02 12.56
C VAL A 156 -4.63 8.08 13.66
N GLY A 157 -3.73 7.26 14.18
CA GLY A 157 -4.01 6.30 15.26
C GLY A 157 -3.86 6.88 16.67
N ASP A 158 -3.89 5.99 17.68
CA ASP A 158 -3.83 6.38 19.11
C ASP A 158 -2.42 6.53 19.64
N LYS A 159 -1.40 6.16 18.87
CA LYS A 159 -0.04 6.01 19.38
C LYS A 159 0.94 6.92 18.66
N PRO A 160 1.98 7.42 19.39
CA PRO A 160 3.10 8.15 18.79
C PRO A 160 3.88 7.34 17.74
N GLN A 161 3.59 6.03 17.63
CA GLN A 161 4.21 5.06 16.72
C GLN A 161 3.78 5.23 15.27
N ASP A 162 2.78 6.08 14.99
CA ASP A 162 2.36 6.37 13.60
C ASP A 162 3.32 7.32 12.86
N ALA A 163 4.47 7.66 13.47
CA ALA A 163 5.41 8.64 12.93
C ALA A 163 5.95 8.28 11.53
N ALA A 164 6.11 6.98 11.22
CA ALA A 164 6.53 6.56 9.88
C ALA A 164 5.44 6.82 8.85
N ALA A 165 4.17 6.52 9.18
CA ALA A 165 3.03 6.79 8.31
C ALA A 165 2.82 8.30 8.10
N VAL A 166 3.01 9.13 9.14
CA VAL A 166 2.93 10.60 9.04
C VAL A 166 3.99 11.13 8.10
N ARG A 167 5.26 10.76 8.30
CA ARG A 167 6.37 11.19 7.43
C ARG A 167 6.15 10.76 5.98
N PHE A 168 5.75 9.51 5.77
CA PHE A 168 5.46 8.99 4.44
C PHE A 168 4.31 9.74 3.76
N ALA A 169 3.21 10.01 4.48
CA ALA A 169 2.07 10.75 3.92
C ALA A 169 2.43 12.21 3.59
N ALA A 170 3.26 12.86 4.42
CA ALA A 170 3.77 14.21 4.16
C ALA A 170 4.68 14.24 2.92
N GLU A 171 5.58 13.26 2.78
CA GLU A 171 6.44 13.10 1.60
C GLU A 171 5.60 12.88 0.33
N GLU A 172 4.57 12.01 0.37
CA GLU A 172 3.66 11.80 -0.76
C GLU A 172 2.90 13.08 -1.14
N ALA A 173 2.45 13.83 -0.15
CA ALA A 173 1.77 15.10 -0.38
C ALA A 173 2.69 16.12 -1.05
N GLU A 174 3.93 16.25 -0.58
CA GLU A 174 4.95 17.14 -1.12
C GLU A 174 5.34 16.75 -2.56
N LEU A 175 5.68 15.47 -2.79
CA LEU A 175 6.08 14.95 -4.10
C LEU A 175 5.00 15.15 -5.18
N ARG A 176 3.74 15.09 -4.79
CA ARG A 176 2.60 15.24 -5.71
C ARG A 176 2.04 16.66 -5.75
N GLY A 177 2.48 17.54 -4.85
CA GLY A 177 1.92 18.90 -4.72
C GLY A 177 0.45 18.88 -4.29
N LEU A 178 0.05 17.91 -3.44
CA LEU A 178 -1.32 17.72 -2.99
C LEU A 178 -1.47 18.05 -1.50
N PRO A 179 -2.68 18.44 -1.04
CA PRO A 179 -2.93 18.62 0.39
C PRO A 179 -2.95 17.26 1.12
N LEU A 180 -2.57 17.29 2.39
CA LEU A 180 -2.62 16.19 3.35
C LEU A 180 -3.84 16.33 4.25
N GLU A 181 -4.82 15.42 4.14
CA GLU A 181 -5.98 15.34 5.04
C GLU A 181 -5.72 14.30 6.13
N ALA A 182 -5.50 14.75 7.36
CA ALA A 182 -5.34 13.86 8.51
C ALA A 182 -6.70 13.54 9.14
N VAL A 183 -7.01 12.25 9.23
CA VAL A 183 -8.32 11.76 9.66
C VAL A 183 -8.19 10.92 10.92
N ARG A 184 -8.93 11.33 11.98
CA ARG A 184 -9.06 10.60 13.22
C ARG A 184 -10.51 10.51 13.65
N ALA A 185 -11.09 9.32 13.63
CA ALA A 185 -12.44 9.12 14.12
C ALA A 185 -12.46 8.97 15.65
N TRP A 186 -13.50 9.49 16.28
CA TRP A 186 -13.74 9.38 17.71
C TRP A 186 -15.16 8.85 17.96
N ARG A 187 -15.41 8.35 19.17
CA ARG A 187 -16.74 7.89 19.59
C ARG A 187 -17.00 8.27 21.03
N ARG A 188 -18.24 8.63 21.30
CA ARG A 188 -18.68 8.82 22.69
C ARG A 188 -18.68 7.48 23.42
N PRO A 189 -18.18 7.43 24.65
CA PRO A 189 -18.33 6.24 25.50
C PRO A 189 -19.81 5.90 25.64
N SER A 190 -20.21 4.71 25.19
CA SER A 190 -21.60 4.23 25.30
C SER A 190 -21.67 3.21 26.42
N GLY A 191 -22.32 3.50 27.55
CA GLY A 191 -22.58 2.53 28.59
C GLY A 191 -23.32 3.12 29.80
N PRO A 192 -24.24 2.34 30.44
CA PRO A 192 -24.96 2.77 31.64
C PRO A 192 -24.08 2.89 32.90
N PHE A 193 -22.79 2.56 32.80
CA PHE A 193 -21.80 2.61 33.86
C PHE A 193 -20.69 3.67 33.64
N THR A 194 -20.93 4.70 32.85
CA THR A 194 -20.08 5.89 32.87
C THR A 194 -20.33 6.67 34.15
N GLY A 195 -19.93 6.07 35.28
CA GLY A 195 -19.80 6.77 36.54
C GLY A 195 -18.72 7.84 36.37
N HIS A 196 -18.91 8.96 37.01
CA HIS A 196 -18.21 10.21 37.20
C HIS A 196 -16.69 10.34 36.97
N ASP A 197 -16.01 9.37 36.35
CA ASP A 197 -14.57 9.36 36.03
C ASP A 197 -14.24 9.27 34.52
N ALA A 198 -15.21 9.41 33.61
CA ALA A 198 -14.91 9.73 32.23
C ALA A 198 -14.39 11.17 32.23
N GLY A 199 -13.06 11.34 31.99
CA GLY A 199 -12.37 12.62 32.05
C GLY A 199 -13.18 13.74 31.39
N GLU A 200 -13.23 14.90 32.03
CA GLU A 200 -14.07 16.08 31.72
C GLU A 200 -13.76 16.73 30.34
N GLY A 201 -13.16 16.01 29.38
CA GLY A 201 -12.76 16.52 28.06
C GLY A 201 -13.75 16.12 26.96
N ASP A 202 -13.94 17.02 26.02
CA ASP A 202 -14.66 16.74 24.76
C ASP A 202 -13.86 15.73 23.94
N PRO A 203 -14.43 14.52 23.62
CA PRO A 203 -13.74 13.51 22.83
C PRO A 203 -13.31 13.99 21.43
N GLU A 204 -14.05 14.93 20.84
CA GLU A 204 -13.67 15.55 19.59
C GLU A 204 -12.44 16.42 19.72
N GLU A 205 -12.36 17.23 20.79
CA GLU A 205 -11.20 18.08 21.06
C GLU A 205 -9.95 17.22 21.32
N ALA A 206 -10.08 16.17 22.12
CA ALA A 206 -8.99 15.20 22.31
C ALA A 206 -8.52 14.55 21.00
N ALA A 207 -9.45 14.24 20.08
CA ALA A 207 -9.10 13.73 18.75
C ALA A 207 -8.36 14.78 17.92
N ARG A 208 -8.75 16.05 17.98
CA ARG A 208 -8.07 17.16 17.29
C ARG A 208 -6.65 17.40 17.84
N GLU A 209 -6.47 17.34 19.15
CA GLU A 209 -5.15 17.48 19.79
C GLU A 209 -4.17 16.39 19.30
N VAL A 210 -4.64 15.12 19.21
CA VAL A 210 -3.82 14.02 18.68
C VAL A 210 -3.45 14.24 17.23
N VAL A 211 -4.38 14.74 16.39
CA VAL A 211 -4.07 15.06 14.99
C VAL A 211 -3.09 16.24 14.90
N ALA A 212 -3.28 17.28 15.70
CA ALA A 212 -2.38 18.43 15.73
C ALA A 212 -0.96 18.01 16.13
N GLU A 213 -0.83 17.13 17.13
CA GLU A 213 0.45 16.55 17.53
C GLU A 213 1.09 15.75 16.40
N ALA A 214 0.32 14.88 15.72
CA ALA A 214 0.81 14.08 14.61
C ALA A 214 1.31 14.94 13.43
N LEU A 215 0.68 16.07 13.18
CA LEU A 215 1.04 16.98 12.10
C LEU A 215 2.14 17.99 12.44
N ARG A 216 2.66 18.00 13.67
CA ARG A 216 3.64 19.01 14.14
C ARG A 216 4.90 19.09 13.28
N ASP A 217 5.39 17.94 12.82
CA ASP A 217 6.63 17.82 12.05
C ASP A 217 6.40 17.75 10.52
N VAL A 218 5.17 18.01 10.07
CA VAL A 218 4.87 18.12 8.63
C VAL A 218 5.45 19.42 8.10
N PRO A 219 6.16 19.40 6.94
CA PRO A 219 6.74 20.61 6.36
C PRO A 219 5.70 21.71 6.09
N ASP A 220 6.05 22.97 6.36
CA ASP A 220 5.17 24.16 6.13
C ASP A 220 4.68 24.30 4.69
N GLY A 221 5.39 23.69 3.72
CA GLY A 221 5.01 23.70 2.30
C GLY A 221 3.83 22.77 1.96
N VAL A 222 3.43 21.87 2.86
CA VAL A 222 2.32 20.94 2.68
C VAL A 222 1.05 21.51 3.30
N ALA A 223 0.04 21.78 2.48
CA ALA A 223 -1.27 22.22 3.00
C ALA A 223 -1.93 21.07 3.78
N THR A 224 -2.26 21.30 5.04
CA THR A 224 -2.86 20.29 5.93
C THR A 224 -4.34 20.57 6.19
N LEU A 225 -5.14 19.50 6.22
CA LEU A 225 -6.55 19.51 6.59
C LEU A 225 -6.77 18.53 7.75
N VAL A 226 -7.58 18.91 8.73
CA VAL A 226 -7.91 18.08 9.88
C VAL A 226 -9.37 17.66 9.82
N ARG A 227 -9.63 16.37 9.96
CA ARG A 227 -10.97 15.80 9.99
C ARG A 227 -11.14 14.83 11.16
N THR A 228 -12.06 15.16 12.07
CA THR A 228 -12.33 14.38 13.28
C THR A 228 -13.80 13.95 13.33
N PRO A 229 -14.25 12.98 12.49
CA PRO A 229 -15.65 12.55 12.44
C PRO A 229 -15.98 11.66 13.64
N GLU A 230 -17.23 11.80 14.15
CA GLU A 230 -17.78 10.83 15.08
C GLU A 230 -18.13 9.53 14.33
N GLY A 231 -17.67 8.37 14.84
CA GLY A 231 -18.01 7.08 14.24
C GLY A 231 -16.90 6.03 14.31
N HIS A 232 -17.08 4.98 13.51
CA HIS A 232 -16.06 3.93 13.41
C HIS A 232 -14.90 4.36 12.51
N THR A 233 -13.68 4.20 12.98
CA THR A 233 -12.45 4.59 12.27
C THR A 233 -12.40 4.06 10.83
N ARG A 234 -12.72 2.79 10.62
CA ARG A 234 -12.73 2.19 9.27
C ARG A 234 -13.71 2.90 8.33
N ASP A 235 -14.94 3.16 8.78
CA ASP A 235 -15.97 3.73 7.92
C ASP A 235 -15.67 5.21 7.63
N ALA A 236 -15.12 5.95 8.60
CA ALA A 236 -14.63 7.30 8.44
C ALA A 236 -13.48 7.40 7.41
N LEU A 237 -12.53 6.44 7.44
CA LEU A 237 -11.43 6.39 6.50
C LEU A 237 -11.87 6.00 5.09
N VAL A 238 -12.79 5.05 4.94
CA VAL A 238 -13.37 4.68 3.64
C VAL A 238 -14.12 5.87 3.03
N GLU A 239 -14.85 6.63 3.84
CA GLU A 239 -15.51 7.85 3.37
C GLU A 239 -14.51 8.95 2.98
N ALA A 240 -13.46 9.18 3.79
CA ALA A 240 -12.40 10.13 3.47
C ALA A 240 -11.60 9.73 2.22
N ALA A 241 -11.49 8.44 1.95
CA ALA A 241 -10.80 7.90 0.77
C ALA A 241 -11.55 8.16 -0.55
N ARG A 242 -12.83 8.56 -0.51
CA ARG A 242 -13.58 8.89 -1.73
C ARG A 242 -12.97 10.11 -2.42
N GLY A 243 -12.54 9.91 -3.64
CA GLY A 243 -11.89 10.96 -4.44
C GLY A 243 -10.49 11.36 -3.94
N ALA A 244 -9.91 10.63 -3.00
CA ALA A 244 -8.51 10.81 -2.62
C ALA A 244 -7.59 10.12 -3.63
N THR A 245 -6.37 10.67 -3.79
CA THR A 245 -5.33 10.06 -4.61
C THR A 245 -4.72 8.85 -3.92
N LEU A 246 -4.57 8.91 -2.59
CA LEU A 246 -3.95 7.86 -1.79
C LEU A 246 -4.49 7.90 -0.35
N LEU A 247 -4.76 6.75 0.25
CA LEU A 247 -4.98 6.57 1.68
C LEU A 247 -3.74 5.93 2.31
N VAL A 248 -3.13 6.60 3.28
CA VAL A 248 -1.98 6.11 4.04
C VAL A 248 -2.41 5.60 5.41
N VAL A 249 -2.00 4.38 5.75
CA VAL A 249 -2.27 3.75 7.05
C VAL A 249 -1.00 3.13 7.63
N GLY A 250 -0.78 3.27 8.92
CA GLY A 250 0.30 2.58 9.62
C GLY A 250 -0.01 1.10 9.85
N ALA A 251 1.02 0.26 9.78
CA ALA A 251 0.96 -1.14 10.16
C ALA A 251 1.76 -1.35 11.45
N HIS A 252 1.10 -1.80 12.51
CA HIS A 252 1.77 -2.08 13.77
C HIS A 252 2.12 -3.56 13.88
N PRO A 253 3.41 -3.90 14.11
CA PRO A 253 3.79 -5.26 14.44
C PRO A 253 3.06 -5.70 15.74
N ARG A 254 2.31 -6.79 15.68
CA ARG A 254 1.79 -7.42 16.89
C ARG A 254 2.91 -8.18 17.57
N HIS A 255 3.23 -7.80 18.80
CA HIS A 255 4.16 -8.55 19.63
C HIS A 255 3.56 -9.95 19.93
N GLY A 256 4.24 -10.98 19.45
CA GLY A 256 3.97 -12.37 19.77
C GLY A 256 3.10 -13.12 18.78
N GLY A 257 3.72 -13.92 17.94
CA GLY A 257 3.07 -15.02 17.24
C GLY A 257 2.97 -14.88 15.73
N PHE A 258 3.01 -16.00 15.09
CA PHE A 258 2.74 -16.23 13.68
C PHE A 258 1.36 -15.65 13.30
N GLY A 259 1.31 -14.71 12.38
CA GLY A 259 0.06 -14.16 11.85
C GLY A 259 0.24 -12.81 11.16
N LEU A 260 -0.75 -12.41 10.35
CA LEU A 260 -0.80 -11.12 9.67
C LEU A 260 -0.59 -9.97 10.66
N GLN A 261 0.45 -9.17 10.44
CA GLN A 261 0.80 -8.01 11.28
C GLN A 261 -0.07 -6.78 10.99
N LEU A 262 -1.12 -6.94 10.18
CA LEU A 262 -2.09 -5.88 9.89
C LEU A 262 -3.09 -5.69 11.03
N GLY A 263 -3.20 -4.46 11.52
CA GLY A 263 -4.26 -4.06 12.42
C GLY A 263 -5.65 -4.15 11.76
N ARG A 264 -6.71 -4.24 12.58
CA ARG A 264 -8.10 -4.32 12.08
C ARG A 264 -8.50 -3.16 11.16
N VAL A 265 -7.96 -1.97 11.38
CA VAL A 265 -8.23 -0.79 10.54
C VAL A 265 -7.57 -0.96 9.18
N ALA A 266 -6.25 -1.21 9.13
CA ALA A 266 -5.51 -1.40 7.89
C ALA A 266 -6.11 -2.54 7.04
N HIS A 267 -6.39 -3.70 7.66
CA HIS A 267 -7.08 -4.80 6.99
C HIS A 267 -8.44 -4.37 6.42
N GLY A 268 -9.25 -3.63 7.22
CA GLY A 268 -10.58 -3.22 6.80
C GLY A 268 -10.58 -2.21 5.65
N VAL A 269 -9.65 -1.25 5.62
CA VAL A 269 -9.55 -0.27 4.53
C VAL A 269 -8.96 -0.88 3.26
N LEU A 270 -7.99 -1.81 3.37
CA LEU A 270 -7.48 -2.56 2.22
C LEU A 270 -8.58 -3.28 1.45
N HIS A 271 -9.63 -3.74 2.12
CA HIS A 271 -10.77 -4.39 1.47
C HIS A 271 -11.81 -3.43 0.90
N ARG A 272 -11.91 -2.19 1.39
CA ARG A 272 -13.06 -1.31 1.14
C ARG A 272 -12.73 0.08 0.58
N ALA A 273 -11.49 0.53 0.71
CA ALA A 273 -11.12 1.85 0.24
C ALA A 273 -11.35 1.96 -1.28
N PRO A 274 -11.95 3.05 -1.76
CA PRO A 274 -12.19 3.26 -3.19
C PRO A 274 -10.97 3.81 -3.93
N CYS A 275 -9.89 4.15 -3.24
CA CYS A 275 -8.62 4.63 -3.79
C CYS A 275 -7.46 3.69 -3.46
N PRO A 276 -6.27 3.88 -4.04
CA PRO A 276 -5.04 3.22 -3.62
C PRO A 276 -4.77 3.37 -2.13
N VAL A 277 -4.22 2.31 -1.50
CA VAL A 277 -3.86 2.31 -0.08
C VAL A 277 -2.38 2.05 0.07
N ALA A 278 -1.66 2.93 0.78
CA ALA A 278 -0.31 2.66 1.24
C ALA A 278 -0.33 2.17 2.69
N VAL A 279 0.24 1.00 2.92
CA VAL A 279 0.46 0.43 4.24
C VAL A 279 1.92 0.67 4.60
N VAL A 280 2.16 1.45 5.64
CA VAL A 280 3.50 1.84 6.08
C VAL A 280 3.87 1.04 7.32
N PRO A 281 4.92 0.20 7.26
CA PRO A 281 5.40 -0.52 8.42
C PRO A 281 6.04 0.45 9.42
N GLU A 282 5.77 0.25 10.71
CA GLU A 282 6.50 0.93 11.76
C GLU A 282 7.85 0.23 11.98
N PRO A 283 8.94 0.97 12.17
CA PRO A 283 10.22 0.38 12.52
C PRO A 283 10.10 -0.36 13.86
N ALA A 284 10.75 -1.53 13.94
CA ALA A 284 10.75 -2.39 15.13
C ALA A 284 11.48 -1.74 16.32
#